data_d12cc97001c630c11c260e6a09c4c6bd
#
_entry.id   d12cc97001c630c11c260e6a09c4c6bd
#
_cell.length_a   1.000
_cell.length_b   1.000
_cell.length_c   1.000
_cell.angle_alpha   90.00
_cell.angle_beta   90.00
_cell.angle_gamma   90.00
#
_symmetry.space_group_name_H-M   'P 1'
#
loop_
_entity.id
_entity.type
_entity.pdbx_description
1 polymer ?
#
loop_
_entity_poly.entity_id
_entity_poly.type
_entity_poly.pdbx_seq_one_letter_code
_entity_poly.pdbx_strand_id
1 'polypeptide(L)'
;MNANQEYEKLVQRLADGPDIVVGQMFGKPCIKVNGKAFIAQHKESVVFKLSGQSHAIAPARAGAMLWDPSGKGRPMKEWVALPASERAIFNALADASLAYLSGLA
;
A
#
# COMPACT_ATOMS: atom_id res chain seq x y z
N MET A 1 -10.54 8.92 12.40
CA MET A 1 -10.22 8.11 11.20
C MET A 1 -9.01 8.71 10.52
N ASN A 2 -7.92 7.94 10.44
CA ASN A 2 -6.66 8.42 9.87
C ASN A 2 -5.94 7.26 9.19
N ALA A 3 -4.83 7.55 8.51
CA ALA A 3 -4.09 6.55 7.74
C ALA A 3 -3.60 5.40 8.62
N ASN A 4 -3.14 5.69 9.83
CA ASN A 4 -2.68 4.64 10.74
C ASN A 4 -3.81 3.67 11.07
N GLN A 5 -5.00 4.18 11.38
CA GLN A 5 -6.16 3.35 11.70
C GLN A 5 -6.58 2.49 10.50
N GLU A 6 -6.58 3.08 9.30
CA GLU A 6 -6.93 2.34 8.09
C GLU A 6 -5.88 1.27 7.76
N TYR A 7 -4.59 1.60 7.97
CA TYR A 7 -3.51 0.63 7.82
C TYR A 7 -3.69 -0.55 8.80
N GLU A 8 -4.00 -0.26 10.06
CA GLU A 8 -4.18 -1.31 11.06
C GLU A 8 -5.36 -2.23 10.72
N LYS A 9 -6.41 -1.71 10.11
CA LYS A 9 -7.52 -2.54 9.63
C LYS A 9 -7.05 -3.51 8.55
N LEU A 10 -6.19 -3.07 7.66
CA LEU A 10 -5.61 -3.94 6.63
C LEU A 10 -4.70 -5.00 7.25
N VAL A 11 -3.91 -4.63 8.26
CA VAL A 11 -3.09 -5.60 8.99
C VAL A 11 -3.97 -6.69 9.59
N GLN A 12 -5.04 -6.32 10.27
CA GLN A 12 -5.95 -7.29 10.91
C GLN A 12 -6.57 -8.23 9.87
N ARG A 13 -6.93 -7.72 8.71
CA ARG A 13 -7.54 -8.53 7.66
C ARG A 13 -6.55 -9.48 6.99
N LEU A 14 -5.30 -9.05 6.81
CA LEU A 14 -4.33 -9.77 6.00
C LEU A 14 -3.32 -10.60 6.79
N ALA A 15 -3.10 -10.29 8.06
CA ALA A 15 -2.01 -10.89 8.84
C ALA A 15 -2.09 -12.41 8.96
N ASP A 16 -3.29 -12.98 8.92
CA ASP A 16 -3.48 -14.44 9.02
C ASP A 16 -3.30 -15.16 7.69
N GLY A 17 -3.06 -14.42 6.60
CA GLY A 17 -2.87 -15.03 5.29
C GLY A 17 -1.55 -15.77 5.17
N PRO A 18 -1.47 -16.74 4.23
CA PRO A 18 -0.22 -17.48 4.03
C PRO A 18 0.90 -16.55 3.56
N ASP A 19 2.08 -16.73 4.14
CA ASP A 19 3.30 -16.00 3.78
C ASP A 19 3.22 -14.49 4.05
N ILE A 20 2.26 -14.04 4.87
CA ILE A 20 2.12 -12.63 5.23
C ILE A 20 2.92 -12.34 6.50
N VAL A 21 3.73 -11.28 6.45
CA VAL A 21 4.51 -10.81 7.59
C VAL A 21 4.38 -9.30 7.69
N VAL A 22 4.13 -8.80 8.89
CA VAL A 22 4.12 -7.37 9.17
C VAL A 22 5.52 -6.97 9.61
N GLY A 23 6.08 -5.93 9.00
CA GLY A 23 7.44 -5.50 9.30
C GLY A 23 7.66 -4.03 9.00
N GLN A 24 8.86 -3.70 8.57
CA GLN A 24 9.22 -2.32 8.25
C GLN A 24 10.01 -2.23 6.95
N MET A 25 9.86 -1.10 6.27
CA MET A 25 10.61 -0.77 5.06
C MET A 25 10.91 0.73 5.09
N PHE A 26 12.18 1.10 4.96
CA PHE A 26 12.62 2.50 5.08
C PHE A 26 12.20 3.12 6.42
N GLY A 27 12.15 2.33 7.49
CA GLY A 27 11.69 2.79 8.79
C GLY A 27 10.19 3.00 8.91
N LYS A 28 9.40 2.58 7.92
CA LYS A 28 7.94 2.72 7.91
C LYS A 28 7.28 1.36 8.10
N PRO A 29 6.11 1.30 8.78
CA PRO A 29 5.38 0.03 8.86
C PRO A 29 4.99 -0.48 7.48
N CYS A 30 5.09 -1.77 7.26
CA CYS A 30 4.67 -2.36 5.99
C CYS A 30 4.15 -3.79 6.19
N ILE A 31 3.42 -4.27 5.18
CA ILE A 31 2.95 -5.65 5.10
C ILE A 31 3.68 -6.31 3.94
N LYS A 32 4.22 -7.50 4.17
CA LYS A 32 5.00 -8.24 3.18
C LYS A 32 4.35 -9.57 2.85
N VAL A 33 4.48 -10.01 1.60
CA VAL A 33 4.12 -11.36 1.17
C VAL A 33 5.37 -11.99 0.55
N ASN A 34 5.75 -13.17 1.02
CA ASN A 34 6.97 -13.87 0.56
C ASN A 34 8.21 -12.96 0.65
N GLY A 35 8.29 -12.14 1.70
CA GLY A 35 9.40 -11.22 1.89
C GLY A 35 9.35 -9.95 1.07
N LYS A 36 8.29 -9.74 0.29
CA LYS A 36 8.15 -8.55 -0.58
C LYS A 36 7.07 -7.63 -0.03
N ALA A 37 7.44 -6.38 0.27
CA ALA A 37 6.48 -5.40 0.76
C ALA A 37 5.48 -5.03 -0.33
N PHE A 38 4.19 -4.94 0.02
CA PHE A 38 3.15 -4.54 -0.93
C PHE A 38 2.22 -3.46 -0.39
N ILE A 39 2.20 -3.23 0.91
CA ILE A 39 1.45 -2.13 1.54
C ILE A 39 2.36 -1.49 2.58
N ALA A 40 2.32 -0.17 2.69
CA ALA A 40 3.05 0.57 3.71
C ALA A 40 2.20 1.71 4.24
N GLN A 41 2.60 2.26 5.39
CA GLN A 41 1.96 3.44 5.95
C GLN A 41 3.03 4.51 6.14
N HIS A 42 2.77 5.70 5.62
CA HIS A 42 3.71 6.81 5.70
C HIS A 42 2.94 8.12 5.92
N LYS A 43 3.20 8.75 7.06
CA LYS A 43 2.52 10.01 7.45
C LYS A 43 1.00 9.82 7.38
N GLU A 44 0.29 10.63 6.63
CA GLU A 44 -1.16 10.60 6.52
C GLU A 44 -1.66 9.72 5.38
N SER A 45 -0.82 8.83 4.86
CA SER A 45 -1.15 8.01 3.71
C SER A 45 -0.98 6.52 3.97
N VAL A 46 -1.80 5.71 3.30
CA VAL A 46 -1.56 4.28 3.12
C VAL A 46 -1.06 4.11 1.69
N VAL A 47 0.00 3.31 1.52
CA VAL A 47 0.74 3.21 0.28
C VAL A 47 0.62 1.79 -0.26
N PHE A 48 0.30 1.65 -1.56
CA PHE A 48 0.11 0.35 -2.20
C PHE A 48 1.05 0.22 -3.39
N LYS A 49 1.69 -0.95 -3.51
CA LYS A 49 2.48 -1.26 -4.71
C LYS A 49 1.55 -1.88 -5.75
N LEU A 50 1.39 -1.22 -6.88
CA LEU A 50 0.36 -1.54 -7.86
C LEU A 50 0.95 -1.71 -9.26
N SER A 51 0.21 -2.45 -10.09
CA SER A 51 0.52 -2.58 -11.51
C SER A 51 -0.77 -2.69 -12.31
N GLY A 52 -0.67 -2.55 -13.64
CA GLY A 52 -1.81 -2.72 -14.53
C GLY A 52 -2.93 -1.74 -14.27
N GLN A 53 -4.16 -2.22 -14.30
CA GLN A 53 -5.36 -1.39 -14.18
C GLN A 53 -5.44 -0.69 -12.82
N SER A 54 -5.06 -1.36 -11.74
CA SER A 54 -5.08 -0.75 -10.41
C SER A 54 -4.15 0.45 -10.35
N HIS A 55 -2.97 0.36 -10.98
CA HIS A 55 -2.03 1.47 -11.03
C HIS A 55 -2.56 2.61 -11.91
N ALA A 56 -3.38 2.30 -12.91
CA ALA A 56 -3.99 3.33 -13.73
C ALA A 56 -5.11 4.08 -12.99
N ILE A 57 -5.83 3.41 -12.11
CA ILE A 57 -6.95 3.99 -11.37
C ILE A 57 -6.50 4.78 -10.15
N ALA A 58 -5.59 4.21 -9.35
CA ALA A 58 -5.25 4.78 -8.05
C ALA A 58 -4.65 6.19 -8.13
N PRO A 59 -3.73 6.51 -9.06
CA PRO A 59 -3.17 7.86 -9.12
C PRO A 59 -4.18 8.94 -9.48
N ALA A 60 -5.34 8.57 -10.03
CA ALA A 60 -6.39 9.52 -10.38
C ALA A 60 -7.30 9.86 -9.19
N ARG A 61 -7.16 9.17 -8.05
CA ARG A 61 -7.98 9.44 -6.87
C ARG A 61 -7.54 10.73 -6.20
N ALA A 62 -8.50 11.37 -5.51
CA ALA A 62 -8.24 12.63 -4.82
C ALA A 62 -7.14 12.47 -3.76
N GLY A 63 -6.13 13.33 -3.82
CA GLY A 63 -5.02 13.30 -2.86
C GLY A 63 -3.98 12.22 -3.12
N ALA A 64 -4.12 11.44 -4.20
CA ALA A 64 -3.15 10.40 -4.53
C ALA A 64 -1.85 11.01 -5.06
N MET A 65 -0.73 10.37 -4.70
CA MET A 65 0.58 10.75 -5.23
C MET A 65 1.48 9.54 -5.28
N LEU A 66 2.49 9.58 -6.14
CA LEU A 66 3.52 8.54 -6.13
C LEU A 66 4.33 8.66 -4.84
N TRP A 67 4.69 7.53 -4.26
CA TRP A 67 5.36 7.51 -2.97
C TRP A 67 6.85 7.82 -3.11
N ASP A 68 7.31 8.81 -2.38
CA ASP A 68 8.71 9.17 -2.27
C ASP A 68 9.10 9.13 -0.80
N PRO A 69 9.53 7.96 -0.29
CA PRO A 69 9.87 7.83 1.12
C PRO A 69 11.09 8.65 1.53
N SER A 70 11.95 9.00 0.58
CA SER A 70 13.15 9.81 0.87
C SER A 70 12.84 11.30 0.96
N GLY A 71 11.78 11.77 0.33
CA GLY A 71 11.46 13.19 0.23
C GLY A 71 12.41 13.98 -0.65
N LYS A 72 13.19 13.31 -1.51
CA LYS A 72 14.24 13.94 -2.32
C LYS A 72 13.87 14.07 -3.79
N GLY A 73 12.59 13.97 -4.12
CA GLY A 73 12.14 14.08 -5.49
C GLY A 73 12.38 12.84 -6.34
N ARG A 74 12.44 11.66 -5.69
CA ARG A 74 12.66 10.38 -6.39
C ARG A 74 11.50 9.41 -6.09
N PRO A 75 10.30 9.68 -6.63
CA PRO A 75 9.16 8.82 -6.35
C PRO A 75 9.34 7.43 -6.96
N MET A 76 8.83 6.43 -6.24
CA MET A 76 8.82 5.04 -6.73
C MET A 76 7.53 4.82 -7.52
N LYS A 77 7.65 4.59 -8.81
CA LYS A 77 6.53 4.69 -9.76
C LYS A 77 5.42 3.66 -9.50
N GLU A 78 5.76 2.50 -8.97
CA GLU A 78 4.76 1.47 -8.70
C GLU A 78 4.04 1.68 -7.37
N TRP A 79 4.49 2.61 -6.54
CA TRP A 79 3.94 2.84 -5.21
C TRP A 79 3.09 4.09 -5.21
N VAL A 80 1.80 3.93 -4.87
CA VAL A 80 0.84 5.04 -4.84
C VAL A 80 0.39 5.26 -3.40
N ALA A 81 0.56 6.49 -2.92
CA ALA A 81 0.16 6.91 -1.58
C ALA A 81 -1.22 7.56 -1.66
N LEU A 82 -2.13 7.13 -0.77
CA LEU A 82 -3.51 7.61 -0.75
C LEU A 82 -3.90 8.04 0.67
N PRO A 83 -4.61 9.17 0.80
CA PRO A 83 -5.08 9.60 2.12
C PRO A 83 -6.20 8.70 2.64
N ALA A 84 -6.42 8.74 3.96
CA ALA A 84 -7.46 7.94 4.60
C ALA A 84 -8.86 8.23 4.04
N SER A 85 -9.08 9.41 3.47
CA SER A 85 -10.35 9.77 2.85
C SER A 85 -10.73 8.85 1.68
N GLU A 86 -9.73 8.16 1.10
CA GLU A 86 -9.95 7.21 0.00
C GLU A 86 -10.09 5.77 0.47
N ARG A 87 -10.34 5.56 1.76
CA ARG A 87 -10.40 4.21 2.37
C ARG A 87 -11.38 3.25 1.70
N ALA A 88 -12.38 3.77 1.01
CA ALA A 88 -13.38 2.93 0.35
C ALA A 88 -12.78 1.96 -0.67
N ILE A 89 -11.64 2.32 -1.27
CA ILE A 89 -10.97 1.47 -2.26
C ILE A 89 -9.78 0.69 -1.67
N PHE A 90 -9.45 0.88 -0.39
CA PHE A 90 -8.24 0.28 0.19
C PHE A 90 -8.27 -1.25 0.16
N ASN A 91 -9.41 -1.89 0.44
CA ASN A 91 -9.48 -3.35 0.38
C ASN A 91 -9.24 -3.86 -1.03
N ALA A 92 -9.82 -3.21 -2.04
CA ALA A 92 -9.61 -3.60 -3.43
C ALA A 92 -8.15 -3.41 -3.85
N LEU A 93 -7.53 -2.30 -3.43
CA LEU A 93 -6.12 -2.05 -3.74
C LEU A 93 -5.20 -3.02 -2.99
N ALA A 94 -5.54 -3.37 -1.76
CA ALA A 94 -4.77 -4.36 -1.01
C ALA A 94 -4.80 -5.71 -1.69
N ASP A 95 -5.96 -6.14 -2.18
CA ASP A 95 -6.08 -7.41 -2.90
C ASP A 95 -5.30 -7.37 -4.22
N ALA A 96 -5.35 -6.26 -4.94
CA ALA A 96 -4.60 -6.09 -6.18
C ALA A 96 -3.09 -6.12 -5.93
N SER A 97 -2.64 -5.44 -4.89
CA SER A 97 -1.21 -5.44 -4.50
C SER A 97 -0.75 -6.85 -4.13
N LEU A 98 -1.55 -7.55 -3.35
CA LEU A 98 -1.22 -8.91 -2.92
C LEU A 98 -1.09 -9.84 -4.14
N ALA A 99 -2.04 -9.77 -5.06
CA ALA A 99 -2.00 -10.58 -6.28
C ALA A 99 -0.76 -10.26 -7.11
N TYR A 100 -0.43 -8.99 -7.24
CA TYR A 100 0.73 -8.56 -8.00
C TYR A 100 2.03 -9.13 -7.40
N LEU A 101 2.23 -8.97 -6.11
CA LEU A 101 3.47 -9.36 -5.44
C LEU A 101 3.57 -10.87 -5.22
N SER A 102 2.45 -11.59 -5.20
CA SER A 102 2.47 -13.04 -5.08
C SER A 102 2.58 -13.76 -6.44
N GLY A 103 2.65 -13.00 -7.53
CA GLY A 103 2.80 -13.57 -8.87
C GLY A 103 1.52 -14.09 -9.48
N LEU A 104 0.36 -13.67 -8.95
CA LEU A 104 -0.95 -14.09 -9.45
C LEU A 104 -1.53 -13.10 -10.45
N ALA A 105 -0.92 -11.95 -10.57
CA ALA A 105 -1.40 -10.91 -11.49
C ALA A 105 -0.99 -11.18 -12.92
#